data_8cb5a23d46dd9cfa77fa969aee9c5028
#
_entry.id   8cb5a23d46dd9cfa77fa969aee9c5028
#
_cell.length_a   1.000
_cell.length_b   1.000
_cell.length_c   1.000
_cell.angle_alpha   90.00
_cell.angle_beta   90.00
_cell.angle_gamma   90.00
#
_symmetry.space_group_name_H-M   'P 1'
#
loop_
_entity.id
_entity.type
_entity.pdbx_description
1 polymer ?
#
loop_
_entity_poly.entity_id
_entity_poly.type
_entity_poly.pdbx_seq_one_letter_code
_entity_poly.pdbx_strand_id
1 'polypeptide(L)'
;MKSIAFFSLLIILASCAQENKPVAGKADNSSESLKTDVLQEQTIVPDTQSVSVVNPVIPERKITVGGANADIKGYTSEAIQTAIDALHNTCNCGTVVLLPGNYDIIAPVRLFDNMSLVGSGTTTVLKKCRGFRSPFALDADYGELKITVTDASGFKPGMGVAIYDENQRSGWDLTTAKITGIKGNVIYIDDYLLRDYHTDKKGTISNNCSVISAVDAKNVRIANLTVDGSRESNDMIDGCRAGGIYLHKVHKAIVENVTVKNFNCDGISWQITEYVTVRNCEVFGCANSGLHPGTGSPFTIVEGNKSYNNDGYGLFVCWRVRNGIVRDNSFHNNGINGISTGHKDTDMLYAGNHIYENGSDGIQLRGELAQNAPHRSIFKNNLIENNGMKEKGYGLSVNCSAEGVVLEDNIIRNTGNGKQTAAILLATNSLPVEMKNNKISGHPENE
;
A
#
# COMPACT_ATOMS: atom_id res chain seq x y z
N MET A 1 -32.64 30.06 -15.09
CA MET A 1 -32.31 29.61 -13.74
C MET A 1 -32.58 28.12 -13.69
N LYS A 2 -31.56 27.28 -13.91
CA LYS A 2 -31.63 25.83 -13.74
C LYS A 2 -30.60 25.47 -12.67
N SER A 3 -31.10 25.01 -11.54
CA SER A 3 -30.32 24.56 -10.39
C SER A 3 -29.58 23.26 -10.75
N ILE A 4 -28.27 23.30 -10.70
CA ILE A 4 -27.42 22.08 -10.84
C ILE A 4 -27.21 21.57 -9.43
N ALA A 5 -27.84 20.45 -9.11
CA ALA A 5 -27.60 19.72 -7.88
C ALA A 5 -26.26 19.01 -7.99
N PHE A 6 -25.28 19.38 -7.18
CA PHE A 6 -24.06 18.62 -6.94
C PHE A 6 -24.41 17.39 -6.10
N PHE A 7 -24.39 16.22 -6.71
CA PHE A 7 -24.35 14.95 -5.98
C PHE A 7 -22.91 14.72 -5.50
N SER A 8 -22.69 14.99 -4.23
CA SER A 8 -21.48 14.53 -3.54
C SER A 8 -21.52 13.02 -3.46
N LEU A 9 -20.73 12.35 -4.26
CA LEU A 9 -20.53 10.91 -4.20
C LEU A 9 -19.66 10.61 -2.97
N LEU A 10 -20.30 10.28 -1.85
CA LEU A 10 -19.66 9.79 -0.65
C LEU A 10 -19.21 8.36 -0.96
N ILE A 11 -17.95 8.19 -1.39
CA ILE A 11 -17.32 6.89 -1.50
C ILE A 11 -17.00 6.43 -0.08
N ILE A 12 -17.91 5.67 0.51
CA ILE A 12 -17.62 4.92 1.73
C ILE A 12 -16.63 3.84 1.33
N LEU A 13 -15.37 4.04 1.69
CA LEU A 13 -14.34 3.02 1.65
C LEU A 13 -14.71 1.93 2.67
N ALA A 14 -15.49 0.94 2.25
CA ALA A 14 -15.67 -0.29 3.00
C ALA A 14 -14.37 -1.09 2.89
N SER A 15 -13.38 -0.70 3.69
CA SER A 15 -12.17 -1.48 3.87
C SER A 15 -12.51 -2.74 4.67
N CYS A 16 -12.41 -3.90 4.05
CA CYS A 16 -12.21 -5.24 4.63
C CYS A 16 -12.91 -5.54 5.97
N ALA A 17 -14.20 -5.28 6.12
CA ALA A 17 -15.00 -5.78 7.23
C ALA A 17 -15.95 -6.87 6.70
N GLN A 18 -15.55 -8.13 6.77
CA GLN A 18 -16.49 -9.24 6.68
C GLN A 18 -17.25 -9.34 8.00
N GLU A 19 -18.54 -9.05 7.97
CA GLU A 19 -19.47 -9.41 9.05
C GLU A 19 -19.62 -10.93 9.09
N ASN A 20 -19.07 -11.58 10.11
CA ASN A 20 -19.39 -12.96 10.45
C ASN A 20 -20.79 -12.99 11.07
N LYS A 21 -21.79 -13.51 10.35
CA LYS A 21 -23.08 -13.88 10.92
C LYS A 21 -22.90 -15.07 11.87
N PRO A 22 -23.51 -15.07 13.08
CA PRO A 22 -23.38 -16.20 13.98
C PRO A 22 -24.23 -17.39 13.49
N VAL A 23 -23.58 -18.54 13.33
CA VAL A 23 -24.24 -19.84 13.18
C VAL A 23 -24.68 -20.32 14.56
N ALA A 24 -25.97 -20.53 14.76
CA ALA A 24 -26.51 -21.07 15.98
C ALA A 24 -26.19 -22.58 16.10
N GLY A 25 -25.22 -22.91 16.94
CA GLY A 25 -24.92 -24.28 17.36
C GLY A 25 -25.44 -24.51 18.79
N LYS A 26 -26.12 -25.64 18.99
CA LYS A 26 -26.73 -26.06 20.27
C LYS A 26 -25.65 -26.27 21.32
N ALA A 27 -25.95 -25.79 22.52
CA ALA A 27 -25.14 -26.01 23.73
C ALA A 27 -25.26 -27.44 24.21
N ASP A 28 -24.14 -28.11 24.42
CA ASP A 28 -24.02 -29.27 25.30
C ASP A 28 -23.29 -28.85 26.58
N ASN A 29 -23.97 -29.05 27.70
CA ASN A 29 -23.45 -28.78 29.03
C ASN A 29 -22.57 -29.92 29.51
N SER A 30 -21.27 -29.69 29.63
CA SER A 30 -20.42 -30.42 30.54
C SER A 30 -19.41 -29.47 31.19
N SER A 31 -19.59 -29.26 32.49
CA SER A 31 -18.75 -28.44 33.34
C SER A 31 -17.43 -29.14 33.66
N GLU A 32 -16.34 -28.73 33.06
CA GLU A 32 -15.00 -28.90 33.64
C GLU A 32 -14.36 -27.55 33.87
N SER A 33 -14.00 -27.31 35.12
CA SER A 33 -13.33 -26.08 35.59
C SER A 33 -11.88 -26.07 35.08
N LEU A 34 -11.62 -25.37 33.99
CA LEU A 34 -10.28 -25.01 33.59
C LEU A 34 -9.79 -23.86 34.48
N LYS A 35 -8.78 -24.14 35.29
CA LYS A 35 -7.98 -23.11 35.97
C LYS A 35 -7.28 -22.27 34.90
N THR A 36 -7.69 -21.03 34.75
CA THR A 36 -6.98 -20.02 33.97
C THR A 36 -5.72 -19.63 34.73
N ASP A 37 -4.57 -20.19 34.31
CA ASP A 37 -3.28 -19.58 34.59
C ASP A 37 -3.27 -18.23 33.84
N VAL A 38 -3.41 -17.15 34.58
CA VAL A 38 -3.16 -15.80 34.10
C VAL A 38 -1.67 -15.70 33.87
N LEU A 39 -1.24 -15.94 32.62
CA LEU A 39 0.09 -15.55 32.17
C LEU A 39 0.16 -14.03 32.32
N GLN A 40 0.95 -13.56 33.30
CA GLN A 40 1.34 -12.16 33.36
C GLN A 40 2.05 -11.82 32.06
N GLU A 41 1.35 -11.14 31.15
CA GLU A 41 1.99 -10.49 30.02
C GLU A 41 3.02 -9.52 30.58
N GLN A 42 4.28 -9.90 30.47
CA GLN A 42 5.37 -8.95 30.66
C GLN A 42 5.14 -7.81 29.69
N THR A 43 5.08 -6.61 30.21
CA THR A 43 5.07 -5.38 29.42
C THR A 43 6.38 -5.33 28.64
N ILE A 44 6.38 -5.91 27.45
CA ILE A 44 7.51 -5.81 26.54
C ILE A 44 7.47 -4.37 26.00
N VAL A 45 8.29 -3.51 26.59
CA VAL A 45 8.60 -2.22 25.97
C VAL A 45 9.19 -2.56 24.60
N PRO A 46 8.64 -2.02 23.49
CA PRO A 46 9.17 -2.33 22.18
C PRO A 46 10.66 -2.04 22.18
N ASP A 47 11.50 -3.05 21.99
CA ASP A 47 12.92 -2.83 21.75
C ASP A 47 13.07 -2.30 20.33
N THR A 48 12.75 -1.03 20.18
CA THR A 48 12.87 -0.30 18.90
C THR A 48 14.32 -0.17 18.43
N GLN A 49 15.29 -0.56 19.27
CA GLN A 49 16.70 -0.63 18.91
C GLN A 49 17.03 -1.90 18.10
N SER A 50 16.19 -2.92 18.11
CA SER A 50 16.46 -4.20 17.44
C SER A 50 16.01 -4.24 15.97
N VAL A 51 15.13 -3.33 15.52
CA VAL A 51 14.70 -3.29 14.11
C VAL A 51 15.74 -2.52 13.30
N SER A 52 16.52 -3.23 12.52
CA SER A 52 17.55 -2.65 11.66
C SER A 52 17.25 -2.93 10.18
N VAL A 53 17.78 -2.05 9.32
CA VAL A 53 17.73 -2.28 7.86
C VAL A 53 18.47 -3.55 7.52
N VAL A 54 17.76 -4.53 6.97
CA VAL A 54 18.35 -5.79 6.49
C VAL A 54 18.58 -5.67 4.99
N ASN A 55 19.84 -5.48 4.59
CA ASN A 55 20.18 -5.38 3.18
C ASN A 55 20.09 -6.76 2.51
N PRO A 56 19.36 -6.89 1.37
CA PRO A 56 19.41 -8.11 0.56
C PRO A 56 20.82 -8.34 0.03
N VAL A 57 21.28 -9.58 0.10
CA VAL A 57 22.55 -9.99 -0.53
C VAL A 57 22.23 -10.46 -1.95
N ILE A 58 22.60 -9.69 -2.94
CA ILE A 58 22.37 -9.97 -4.36
C ILE A 58 23.72 -10.32 -5.02
N PRO A 59 23.89 -11.49 -5.63
CA PRO A 59 25.11 -11.86 -6.35
C PRO A 59 25.41 -10.91 -7.53
N GLU A 60 26.68 -10.75 -7.88
CA GLU A 60 27.18 -9.75 -8.85
C GLU A 60 26.88 -10.08 -10.33
N ARG A 61 25.93 -10.93 -10.64
CA ARG A 61 25.50 -11.13 -12.03
C ARG A 61 24.65 -9.95 -12.48
N LYS A 62 24.94 -9.45 -13.70
CA LYS A 62 24.31 -8.23 -14.21
C LYS A 62 23.90 -8.40 -15.66
N ILE A 63 22.69 -7.93 -16.00
CA ILE A 63 22.21 -7.76 -17.37
C ILE A 63 21.69 -6.31 -17.51
N THR A 64 22.10 -5.64 -18.58
CA THR A 64 21.64 -4.29 -18.93
C THR A 64 20.48 -4.35 -19.91
N VAL A 65 19.49 -3.46 -19.76
CA VAL A 65 18.34 -3.34 -20.66
C VAL A 65 18.21 -1.89 -21.13
N GLY A 66 17.91 -1.68 -22.40
CA GLY A 66 17.68 -0.33 -22.93
C GLY A 66 18.08 -0.17 -24.39
N GLY A 67 18.86 0.87 -24.69
CA GLY A 67 19.28 1.23 -26.05
C GLY A 67 20.37 0.33 -26.65
N ALA A 68 21.03 0.86 -27.69
CA ALA A 68 21.95 0.09 -28.55
C ALA A 68 23.11 -0.58 -27.79
N ASN A 69 23.53 -0.01 -26.66
CA ASN A 69 24.68 -0.49 -25.87
C ASN A 69 24.26 -1.44 -24.72
N ALA A 70 22.98 -1.80 -24.64
CA ALA A 70 22.48 -2.75 -23.63
C ALA A 70 22.66 -4.19 -24.11
N ASP A 71 22.76 -5.12 -23.15
CA ASP A 71 22.78 -6.56 -23.42
C ASP A 71 21.45 -7.00 -24.05
N ILE A 72 20.32 -6.48 -23.54
CA ILE A 72 18.99 -6.66 -24.10
C ILE A 72 18.47 -5.31 -24.58
N LYS A 73 18.19 -5.22 -25.89
CA LYS A 73 17.70 -4.01 -26.52
C LYS A 73 16.19 -3.93 -26.44
N GLY A 74 15.67 -2.77 -25.97
CA GLY A 74 14.26 -2.48 -25.92
C GLY A 74 13.90 -1.64 -24.69
N TYR A 75 12.85 -0.85 -24.85
CA TYR A 75 12.28 0.00 -23.80
C TYR A 75 10.85 -0.46 -23.48
N THR A 76 10.71 -1.74 -23.15
CA THR A 76 9.40 -2.37 -22.87
C THR A 76 9.47 -3.28 -21.65
N SER A 77 8.31 -3.60 -21.07
CA SER A 77 8.22 -4.58 -19.98
C SER A 77 8.75 -5.95 -20.39
N GLU A 78 8.58 -6.35 -21.64
CA GLU A 78 9.06 -7.64 -22.17
C GLU A 78 10.58 -7.69 -22.18
N ALA A 79 11.26 -6.60 -22.62
CA ALA A 79 12.72 -6.54 -22.62
C ALA A 79 13.28 -6.65 -21.19
N ILE A 80 12.65 -5.95 -20.22
CA ILE A 80 13.02 -6.03 -18.79
C ILE A 80 12.78 -7.45 -18.29
N GLN A 81 11.61 -8.03 -18.55
CA GLN A 81 11.26 -9.36 -18.08
C GLN A 81 12.18 -10.44 -18.66
N THR A 82 12.58 -10.29 -19.94
CA THR A 82 13.55 -11.20 -20.57
C THR A 82 14.89 -11.21 -19.84
N ALA A 83 15.37 -10.07 -19.35
CA ALA A 83 16.59 -9.97 -18.54
C ALA A 83 16.41 -10.66 -17.18
N ILE A 84 15.28 -10.42 -16.54
CA ILE A 84 14.94 -11.03 -15.26
C ILE A 84 14.82 -12.55 -15.39
N ASP A 85 14.10 -13.04 -16.42
CA ASP A 85 13.90 -14.47 -16.67
C ASP A 85 15.22 -15.17 -17.01
N ALA A 86 16.13 -14.50 -17.74
CA ALA A 86 17.47 -15.04 -18.00
C ALA A 86 18.28 -15.23 -16.72
N LEU A 87 18.27 -14.27 -15.80
CA LEU A 87 18.89 -14.38 -14.48
C LEU A 87 18.20 -15.43 -13.60
N HIS A 88 16.88 -15.46 -13.60
CA HIS A 88 16.09 -16.43 -12.84
C HIS A 88 16.40 -17.85 -13.24
N ASN A 89 16.35 -18.17 -14.52
CA ASN A 89 16.58 -19.51 -15.06
C ASN A 89 18.04 -19.97 -14.98
N THR A 90 18.99 -19.03 -14.82
CA THR A 90 20.42 -19.35 -14.75
C THR A 90 20.89 -19.59 -13.34
N CYS A 91 20.52 -18.71 -12.38
CA CYS A 91 21.00 -18.78 -11.00
C CYS A 91 19.97 -18.34 -9.96
N ASN A 92 18.78 -17.93 -10.39
CA ASN A 92 17.78 -17.27 -9.52
C ASN A 92 18.38 -16.12 -8.72
N CYS A 93 19.20 -15.28 -9.38
CA CYS A 93 19.95 -14.21 -8.71
C CYS A 93 20.51 -13.18 -9.70
N GLY A 94 20.70 -11.95 -9.26
CA GLY A 94 21.45 -10.93 -9.99
C GLY A 94 20.76 -9.58 -10.11
N THR A 95 21.35 -8.70 -10.88
CA THR A 95 20.90 -7.31 -11.07
C THR A 95 20.54 -7.04 -12.52
N VAL A 96 19.31 -6.60 -12.75
CA VAL A 96 18.91 -5.99 -14.02
C VAL A 96 19.12 -4.49 -13.91
N VAL A 97 19.93 -3.91 -14.82
CA VAL A 97 20.21 -2.49 -14.87
C VAL A 97 19.52 -1.88 -16.06
N LEU A 98 18.61 -0.95 -15.78
CA LEU A 98 17.88 -0.21 -16.79
C LEU A 98 18.67 1.04 -17.16
N LEU A 99 19.06 1.13 -18.42
CA LEU A 99 19.68 2.34 -18.97
C LEU A 99 18.66 3.48 -19.04
N PRO A 100 19.10 4.75 -19.13
CA PRO A 100 18.20 5.88 -19.30
C PRO A 100 17.23 5.68 -20.47
N GLY A 101 15.95 5.98 -20.23
CA GLY A 101 14.89 5.87 -21.24
C GLY A 101 13.50 5.72 -20.62
N ASN A 102 12.48 5.80 -21.47
CA ASN A 102 11.09 5.55 -21.12
C ASN A 102 10.71 4.12 -21.51
N TYR A 103 10.35 3.31 -20.55
CA TYR A 103 9.97 1.92 -20.74
C TYR A 103 8.44 1.79 -20.72
N ASP A 104 7.86 1.25 -21.78
CA ASP A 104 6.42 1.01 -21.87
C ASP A 104 6.05 -0.28 -21.14
N ILE A 105 5.19 -0.16 -20.12
CA ILE A 105 4.81 -1.26 -19.24
C ILE A 105 3.39 -1.71 -19.55
N ILE A 106 3.25 -2.89 -20.13
CA ILE A 106 1.96 -3.55 -20.43
C ILE A 106 1.62 -4.68 -19.45
N ALA A 107 2.62 -5.15 -18.69
CA ALA A 107 2.51 -6.15 -17.66
C ALA A 107 3.43 -5.80 -16.50
N PRO A 108 3.18 -6.29 -15.28
CA PRO A 108 4.10 -6.09 -14.17
C PRO A 108 5.50 -6.62 -14.51
N VAL A 109 6.53 -5.80 -14.26
CA VAL A 109 7.91 -6.28 -14.20
C VAL A 109 8.05 -7.10 -12.92
N ARG A 110 8.05 -8.43 -13.04
CA ARG A 110 8.06 -9.37 -11.92
C ARG A 110 9.46 -9.77 -11.52
N LEU A 111 9.84 -9.46 -10.28
CA LEU A 111 11.10 -9.88 -9.68
C LEU A 111 10.93 -11.21 -8.92
N PHE A 112 11.99 -12.01 -8.95
CA PHE A 112 12.11 -13.28 -8.23
C PHE A 112 13.13 -13.17 -7.08
N ASP A 113 13.48 -14.29 -6.48
CA ASP A 113 14.45 -14.36 -5.39
C ASP A 113 15.81 -13.75 -5.76
N ASN A 114 16.43 -13.08 -4.80
CA ASN A 114 17.80 -12.59 -4.87
C ASN A 114 18.06 -11.68 -6.08
N MET A 115 17.07 -10.83 -6.40
CA MET A 115 17.13 -9.96 -7.59
C MET A 115 17.08 -8.48 -7.23
N SER A 116 17.80 -7.72 -8.04
CA SER A 116 17.80 -6.27 -8.01
C SER A 116 17.37 -5.70 -9.37
N LEU A 117 16.48 -4.70 -9.34
CA LEU A 117 16.14 -3.86 -10.49
C LEU A 117 16.63 -2.44 -10.20
N VAL A 118 17.56 -1.96 -10.99
CA VAL A 118 18.21 -0.67 -10.77
C VAL A 118 18.16 0.18 -12.03
N GLY A 119 17.66 1.39 -11.90
CA GLY A 119 17.68 2.39 -12.97
C GLY A 119 18.84 3.39 -12.83
N SER A 120 18.74 4.47 -13.60
CA SER A 120 19.68 5.60 -13.64
C SER A 120 19.04 6.90 -13.09
N GLY A 121 18.27 6.76 -12.00
CA GLY A 121 17.54 7.87 -11.38
C GLY A 121 16.32 8.32 -12.20
N THR A 122 16.06 9.61 -12.22
CA THR A 122 14.90 10.21 -12.90
C THR A 122 14.90 10.05 -14.42
N THR A 123 16.02 9.66 -15.00
CA THR A 123 16.14 9.42 -16.45
C THR A 123 15.70 8.02 -16.86
N THR A 124 15.44 7.11 -15.92
CA THR A 124 14.85 5.79 -16.18
C THR A 124 13.38 5.81 -15.72
N VAL A 125 12.46 5.80 -16.66
CA VAL A 125 11.02 5.90 -16.39
C VAL A 125 10.30 4.65 -16.87
N LEU A 126 9.66 3.93 -15.95
CA LEU A 126 8.74 2.83 -16.24
C LEU A 126 7.32 3.40 -16.28
N LYS A 127 6.75 3.50 -17.46
CA LYS A 127 5.44 4.13 -17.66
C LYS A 127 4.37 3.09 -17.98
N LYS A 128 3.32 3.04 -17.15
CA LYS A 128 2.15 2.20 -17.39
C LYS A 128 1.47 2.61 -18.70
N CYS A 129 1.15 1.64 -19.54
CA CYS A 129 0.41 1.88 -20.77
C CYS A 129 -1.01 2.40 -20.49
N ARG A 130 -1.67 2.93 -21.51
CA ARG A 130 -3.07 3.37 -21.42
C ARG A 130 -3.98 2.22 -21.05
N GLY A 131 -4.90 2.48 -20.11
CA GLY A 131 -5.93 1.56 -19.67
C GLY A 131 -7.06 1.39 -20.69
N PHE A 132 -7.60 0.20 -20.72
CA PHE A 132 -8.85 -0.14 -21.37
C PHE A 132 -9.48 -1.34 -20.64
N ARG A 133 -10.77 -1.59 -20.92
CA ARG A 133 -11.52 -2.66 -20.27
C ARG A 133 -12.56 -3.23 -21.21
N SER A 134 -13.00 -4.45 -20.91
CA SER A 134 -14.13 -5.12 -21.57
C SER A 134 -15.06 -5.73 -20.53
N PRO A 135 -16.39 -5.57 -20.69
CA PRO A 135 -17.34 -6.29 -19.89
C PRO A 135 -17.30 -7.80 -20.20
N PHE A 136 -17.72 -8.62 -19.25
CA PHE A 136 -17.92 -10.03 -19.47
C PHE A 136 -19.11 -10.30 -20.40
N ALA A 137 -18.98 -11.33 -21.22
CA ALA A 137 -20.08 -11.89 -22.01
C ALA A 137 -20.75 -13.09 -21.32
N LEU A 138 -20.00 -13.77 -20.42
CA LEU A 138 -20.46 -14.87 -19.57
C LEU A 138 -19.93 -14.65 -18.17
N ASP A 139 -20.58 -15.16 -17.16
CA ASP A 139 -20.07 -15.21 -15.80
C ASP A 139 -18.72 -15.94 -15.77
N ALA A 140 -17.87 -15.56 -14.85
CA ALA A 140 -16.52 -16.09 -14.72
C ALA A 140 -16.39 -16.72 -13.32
N ASP A 141 -16.28 -18.05 -13.28
CA ASP A 141 -16.40 -18.83 -12.05
C ASP A 141 -15.05 -18.96 -11.32
N TYR A 142 -15.11 -19.02 -9.99
CA TYR A 142 -13.98 -19.30 -9.12
C TYR A 142 -13.17 -20.51 -9.64
N GLY A 143 -11.85 -20.37 -9.68
CA GLY A 143 -10.94 -21.43 -10.08
C GLY A 143 -10.78 -21.61 -11.59
N GLU A 144 -11.50 -20.88 -12.44
CA GLU A 144 -11.23 -20.89 -13.89
C GLU A 144 -9.95 -20.10 -14.25
N LEU A 145 -9.34 -20.49 -15.38
CA LEU A 145 -8.16 -19.84 -16.00
C LEU A 145 -8.53 -19.11 -17.30
N LYS A 146 -9.79 -18.74 -17.46
CA LYS A 146 -10.30 -18.08 -18.66
C LYS A 146 -11.47 -17.16 -18.34
N ILE A 147 -11.67 -16.17 -19.17
CA ILE A 147 -12.81 -15.25 -19.13
C ILE A 147 -13.35 -15.07 -20.55
N THR A 148 -14.67 -15.07 -20.71
CA THR A 148 -15.33 -14.73 -21.97
C THR A 148 -15.81 -13.28 -21.90
N VAL A 149 -15.31 -12.43 -22.79
CA VAL A 149 -15.58 -10.99 -22.80
C VAL A 149 -16.40 -10.58 -24.02
N THR A 150 -16.97 -9.38 -23.99
CA THR A 150 -17.73 -8.84 -25.13
C THR A 150 -16.81 -8.38 -26.26
N ASP A 151 -15.60 -7.91 -25.93
CA ASP A 151 -14.59 -7.48 -26.90
C ASP A 151 -13.18 -7.75 -26.36
N ALA A 152 -12.44 -8.64 -27.00
CA ALA A 152 -11.06 -8.97 -26.67
C ALA A 152 -10.04 -8.23 -27.55
N SER A 153 -10.45 -7.38 -28.49
CA SER A 153 -9.56 -6.80 -29.53
C SER A 153 -8.42 -5.93 -28.98
N GLY A 154 -8.63 -5.32 -27.80
CA GLY A 154 -7.61 -4.50 -27.13
C GLY A 154 -6.56 -5.31 -26.36
N PHE A 155 -6.86 -6.56 -26.04
CA PHE A 155 -5.98 -7.41 -25.23
C PHE A 155 -4.95 -8.15 -26.08
N LYS A 156 -3.80 -8.46 -25.45
CA LYS A 156 -2.73 -9.25 -26.07
C LYS A 156 -2.14 -10.22 -25.05
N PRO A 157 -1.67 -11.41 -25.48
CA PRO A 157 -0.87 -12.26 -24.61
C PRO A 157 0.30 -11.50 -24.01
N GLY A 158 0.60 -11.76 -22.74
CA GLY A 158 1.63 -11.05 -21.98
C GLY A 158 1.14 -9.82 -21.21
N MET A 159 -0.05 -9.28 -21.49
CA MET A 159 -0.61 -8.15 -20.70
C MET A 159 -1.00 -8.57 -19.30
N GLY A 160 -0.72 -7.68 -18.33
CA GLY A 160 -1.28 -7.76 -16.98
C GLY A 160 -2.74 -7.29 -16.97
N VAL A 161 -3.57 -7.96 -16.17
CA VAL A 161 -5.00 -7.65 -16.07
C VAL A 161 -5.49 -7.68 -14.63
N ALA A 162 -6.55 -6.92 -14.38
CA ALA A 162 -7.40 -7.00 -13.19
C ALA A 162 -8.81 -7.42 -13.59
N ILE A 163 -9.37 -8.34 -12.81
CA ILE A 163 -10.65 -9.00 -13.06
C ILE A 163 -11.51 -8.80 -11.81
N TYR A 164 -12.69 -8.23 -11.97
CA TYR A 164 -13.56 -7.82 -10.88
C TYR A 164 -15.00 -7.61 -11.33
N ASP A 165 -15.91 -7.48 -10.36
CA ASP A 165 -17.28 -6.96 -10.56
C ASP A 165 -17.60 -5.90 -9.50
N GLU A 166 -18.83 -5.38 -9.46
CA GLU A 166 -19.20 -4.33 -8.49
C GLU A 166 -19.13 -4.80 -7.03
N ASN A 167 -19.30 -6.09 -6.76
CA ASN A 167 -19.27 -6.66 -5.42
C ASN A 167 -17.85 -7.12 -5.02
N GLN A 168 -17.05 -7.54 -6.00
CA GLN A 168 -15.75 -8.19 -5.82
C GLN A 168 -14.65 -7.37 -6.48
N ARG A 169 -14.43 -6.13 -6.01
CA ARG A 169 -13.45 -5.21 -6.60
C ARG A 169 -12.49 -4.57 -5.61
N SER A 170 -12.60 -4.90 -4.33
CA SER A 170 -11.78 -4.33 -3.27
C SER A 170 -11.08 -5.40 -2.44
N GLY A 171 -10.00 -5.01 -1.76
CA GLY A 171 -9.22 -5.89 -0.90
C GLY A 171 -8.71 -7.13 -1.64
N TRP A 172 -8.99 -8.29 -1.10
CA TRP A 172 -8.53 -9.58 -1.61
C TRP A 172 -9.49 -10.24 -2.60
N ASP A 173 -10.55 -9.56 -3.01
CA ASP A 173 -11.62 -10.14 -3.81
C ASP A 173 -11.40 -10.01 -5.32
N LEU A 174 -10.59 -9.05 -5.77
CA LEU A 174 -10.27 -8.94 -7.19
C LEU A 174 -9.12 -9.89 -7.58
N THR A 175 -9.17 -10.42 -8.81
CA THR A 175 -8.08 -11.23 -9.38
C THR A 175 -7.15 -10.37 -10.21
N THR A 176 -5.84 -10.54 -10.01
CA THR A 176 -4.79 -9.98 -10.89
C THR A 176 -4.05 -11.12 -11.56
N ALA A 177 -3.87 -11.06 -12.88
CA ALA A 177 -3.27 -12.12 -13.65
C ALA A 177 -2.54 -11.58 -14.89
N LYS A 178 -1.88 -12.45 -15.65
CA LYS A 178 -1.30 -12.15 -16.96
C LYS A 178 -1.99 -12.98 -18.02
N ILE A 179 -2.26 -12.38 -19.17
CA ILE A 179 -2.87 -13.07 -20.32
C ILE A 179 -1.87 -14.05 -20.92
N THR A 180 -2.25 -15.32 -21.02
CA THR A 180 -1.44 -16.39 -21.65
C THR A 180 -1.84 -16.65 -23.09
N GLY A 181 -3.09 -16.38 -23.45
CA GLY A 181 -3.60 -16.59 -24.80
C GLY A 181 -4.98 -15.98 -25.02
N ILE A 182 -5.36 -15.81 -26.28
CA ILE A 182 -6.69 -15.31 -26.68
C ILE A 182 -7.22 -16.15 -27.84
N LYS A 183 -8.48 -16.60 -27.73
CA LYS A 183 -9.18 -17.29 -28.82
C LYS A 183 -10.58 -16.70 -29.00
N GLY A 184 -10.77 -15.92 -30.08
CA GLY A 184 -11.98 -15.12 -30.22
C GLY A 184 -12.13 -14.15 -29.05
N ASN A 185 -13.24 -14.18 -28.36
CA ASN A 185 -13.50 -13.38 -27.17
C ASN A 185 -13.19 -14.12 -25.84
N VAL A 186 -12.50 -15.26 -25.87
CA VAL A 186 -12.02 -15.98 -24.70
C VAL A 186 -10.58 -15.58 -24.40
N ILE A 187 -10.35 -15.02 -23.22
CA ILE A 187 -9.03 -14.62 -22.69
C ILE A 187 -8.59 -15.67 -21.68
N TYR A 188 -7.42 -16.28 -21.88
CA TYR A 188 -6.77 -17.22 -20.95
C TYR A 188 -5.76 -16.49 -20.09
N ILE A 189 -5.68 -16.86 -18.82
CA ILE A 189 -4.83 -16.20 -17.80
C ILE A 189 -3.94 -17.22 -17.09
N ASP A 190 -2.90 -16.73 -16.39
CA ASP A 190 -1.90 -17.54 -15.69
C ASP A 190 -2.19 -17.79 -14.20
N ASP A 191 -3.26 -17.23 -13.67
CA ASP A 191 -3.69 -17.44 -12.28
C ASP A 191 -5.18 -17.73 -12.22
N TYR A 192 -5.63 -18.44 -11.21
CA TYR A 192 -7.03 -18.79 -11.00
C TYR A 192 -7.86 -17.58 -10.58
N LEU A 193 -9.11 -17.54 -11.04
CA LEU A 193 -10.09 -16.58 -10.54
C LEU A 193 -10.34 -16.81 -9.04
N LEU A 194 -10.21 -15.75 -8.25
CA LEU A 194 -10.31 -15.81 -6.79
C LEU A 194 -11.75 -15.80 -6.28
N ARG A 195 -12.71 -15.42 -7.11
CA ARG A 195 -14.14 -15.31 -6.82
C ARG A 195 -14.95 -15.65 -8.07
N ASP A 196 -16.25 -15.87 -7.85
CA ASP A 196 -17.23 -15.80 -8.92
C ASP A 196 -17.49 -14.34 -9.26
N TYR A 197 -17.37 -13.97 -10.53
CA TYR A 197 -17.63 -12.63 -11.02
C TYR A 197 -18.78 -12.67 -12.03
N HIS A 198 -19.80 -11.85 -11.79
CA HIS A 198 -21.07 -11.98 -12.49
C HIS A 198 -21.29 -10.86 -13.52
N THR A 199 -21.90 -11.21 -14.63
CA THR A 199 -22.29 -10.26 -15.70
C THR A 199 -23.35 -9.27 -15.21
N ASP A 200 -24.32 -9.72 -14.40
CA ASP A 200 -25.35 -8.85 -13.81
C ASP A 200 -24.79 -7.88 -12.75
N LYS A 201 -23.58 -8.13 -12.25
CA LYS A 201 -22.78 -7.24 -11.38
C LYS A 201 -21.69 -6.49 -12.14
N LYS A 202 -21.85 -6.35 -13.46
CA LYS A 202 -20.90 -5.65 -14.34
C LYS A 202 -19.49 -6.24 -14.30
N GLY A 203 -19.40 -7.57 -14.31
CA GLY A 203 -18.14 -8.29 -14.42
C GLY A 203 -17.26 -7.70 -15.54
N THR A 204 -16.02 -7.40 -15.20
CA THR A 204 -15.11 -6.61 -16.04
C THR A 204 -13.69 -7.15 -15.96
N ILE A 205 -13.02 -7.21 -17.08
CA ILE A 205 -11.57 -7.32 -17.18
C ILE A 205 -10.97 -6.00 -17.68
N SER A 206 -9.91 -5.53 -17.02
CA SER A 206 -9.14 -4.37 -17.47
C SER A 206 -7.67 -4.72 -17.58
N ASN A 207 -6.90 -4.01 -18.44
CA ASN A 207 -5.44 -4.17 -18.51
C ASN A 207 -4.72 -3.45 -17.38
N ASN A 208 -5.39 -3.30 -16.25
CA ASN A 208 -4.81 -2.67 -15.08
C ASN A 208 -3.93 -3.64 -14.30
N CYS A 209 -2.75 -3.19 -13.87
CA CYS A 209 -1.79 -3.99 -13.13
C CYS A 209 -0.75 -3.09 -12.46
N SER A 210 0.02 -3.65 -11.54
CA SER A 210 1.22 -2.99 -11.01
C SER A 210 2.26 -2.73 -12.11
N VAL A 211 3.13 -1.77 -11.89
CA VAL A 211 4.26 -1.50 -12.81
C VAL A 211 5.43 -2.42 -12.49
N ILE A 212 5.77 -2.55 -11.21
CA ILE A 212 6.78 -3.49 -10.72
C ILE A 212 6.12 -4.37 -9.64
N SER A 213 6.42 -5.65 -9.64
CA SER A 213 5.95 -6.56 -8.59
C SER A 213 7.01 -7.57 -8.15
N ALA A 214 6.90 -8.01 -6.90
CA ALA A 214 7.51 -9.24 -6.41
C ALA A 214 6.47 -10.00 -5.60
N VAL A 215 6.27 -11.27 -5.90
CA VAL A 215 5.27 -12.12 -5.27
C VAL A 215 5.92 -13.45 -4.92
N ASP A 216 5.74 -13.90 -3.66
CA ASP A 216 6.36 -15.11 -3.12
C ASP A 216 7.88 -15.13 -3.34
N ALA A 217 8.58 -14.04 -2.96
CA ALA A 217 10.01 -13.85 -3.23
C ALA A 217 10.80 -13.43 -1.98
N LYS A 218 12.11 -13.51 -2.06
CA LYS A 218 13.03 -13.05 -1.00
C LYS A 218 14.23 -12.30 -1.54
N ASN A 219 14.80 -11.43 -0.70
CA ASN A 219 16.00 -10.65 -1.03
C ASN A 219 15.83 -9.82 -2.32
N VAL A 220 14.81 -8.96 -2.35
CA VAL A 220 14.48 -8.10 -3.51
C VAL A 220 14.99 -6.68 -3.29
N ARG A 221 15.54 -6.06 -4.32
CA ARG A 221 15.93 -4.65 -4.30
C ARG A 221 15.42 -3.91 -5.54
N ILE A 222 14.78 -2.76 -5.34
CA ILE A 222 14.32 -1.85 -6.39
C ILE A 222 14.91 -0.48 -6.10
N ALA A 223 15.65 0.09 -7.04
CA ALA A 223 16.36 1.33 -6.77
C ALA A 223 16.58 2.25 -7.98
N ASN A 224 16.68 3.55 -7.72
CA ASN A 224 17.16 4.55 -8.66
C ASN A 224 16.37 4.61 -9.99
N LEU A 225 15.04 4.65 -9.91
CA LEU A 225 14.17 4.73 -11.11
C LEU A 225 12.88 5.51 -10.80
N THR A 226 12.16 5.84 -11.83
CA THR A 226 10.83 6.46 -11.76
C THR A 226 9.76 5.49 -12.27
N VAL A 227 8.67 5.38 -11.52
CA VAL A 227 7.43 4.69 -11.89
C VAL A 227 6.37 5.74 -12.17
N ASP A 228 5.80 5.75 -13.36
CA ASP A 228 4.66 6.59 -13.76
C ASP A 228 3.45 5.70 -14.04
N GLY A 229 2.43 5.76 -13.19
CA GLY A 229 1.23 4.92 -13.27
C GLY A 229 0.23 5.34 -14.35
N SER A 230 0.42 6.49 -15.01
CA SER A 230 -0.52 7.02 -16.02
C SER A 230 -1.98 7.05 -15.52
N ARG A 231 -2.18 7.50 -14.30
CA ARG A 231 -3.44 7.46 -13.53
C ARG A 231 -4.66 7.92 -14.33
N GLU A 232 -4.53 9.02 -15.06
CA GLU A 232 -5.66 9.62 -15.79
C GLU A 232 -6.22 8.70 -16.89
N SER A 233 -5.46 7.72 -17.32
CA SER A 233 -5.83 6.80 -18.40
C SER A 233 -6.05 5.36 -17.94
N ASN A 234 -6.05 5.10 -16.64
CA ASN A 234 -6.22 3.76 -16.07
C ASN A 234 -7.35 3.74 -15.03
N ASP A 235 -8.04 2.61 -14.93
CA ASP A 235 -9.08 2.38 -13.91
C ASP A 235 -8.45 2.29 -12.50
N MET A 236 -9.28 2.51 -11.47
CA MET A 236 -8.90 2.25 -10.09
C MET A 236 -8.66 0.74 -9.87
N ILE A 237 -7.66 0.42 -9.05
CA ILE A 237 -7.37 -0.93 -8.56
C ILE A 237 -7.13 -0.86 -7.05
N ASP A 238 -7.35 -1.94 -6.31
CA ASP A 238 -7.17 -1.94 -4.86
C ASP A 238 -5.70 -2.17 -4.45
N GLY A 239 -5.25 -1.43 -3.45
CA GLY A 239 -3.86 -1.47 -2.95
C GLY A 239 -3.47 -2.75 -2.23
N CYS A 240 -4.41 -3.59 -1.82
CA CYS A 240 -4.12 -4.94 -1.32
C CYS A 240 -3.67 -5.89 -2.43
N ARG A 241 -3.95 -5.57 -3.70
CA ARG A 241 -3.69 -6.41 -4.87
C ARG A 241 -2.76 -5.79 -5.90
N ALA A 242 -2.50 -4.48 -5.79
CA ALA A 242 -1.61 -3.77 -6.71
C ALA A 242 -1.00 -2.52 -6.07
N GLY A 243 0.00 -1.97 -6.73
CA GLY A 243 0.66 -0.70 -6.44
C GLY A 243 1.48 -0.27 -7.65
N GLY A 244 1.94 0.97 -7.69
CA GLY A 244 3.00 1.34 -8.63
C GLY A 244 4.18 0.38 -8.47
N ILE A 245 4.56 0.13 -7.22
CA ILE A 245 5.41 -1.00 -6.81
C ILE A 245 4.60 -1.85 -5.82
N TYR A 246 4.50 -3.15 -6.09
CA TYR A 246 3.72 -4.09 -5.29
C TYR A 246 4.56 -5.29 -4.83
N LEU A 247 4.63 -5.48 -3.51
CA LEU A 247 5.31 -6.62 -2.89
C LEU A 247 4.28 -7.47 -2.13
N HIS A 248 4.24 -8.77 -2.39
CA HIS A 248 3.32 -9.68 -1.71
C HIS A 248 4.04 -10.96 -1.30
N LYS A 249 3.95 -11.32 -0.01
CA LYS A 249 4.68 -12.45 0.57
C LYS A 249 6.17 -12.38 0.27
N VAL A 250 6.77 -11.20 0.47
CA VAL A 250 8.20 -10.99 0.26
C VAL A 250 8.93 -10.97 1.60
N HIS A 251 10.00 -11.73 1.69
CA HIS A 251 10.91 -11.71 2.83
C HIS A 251 12.20 -10.98 2.49
N LYS A 252 12.46 -9.86 3.16
CA LYS A 252 13.58 -8.93 2.95
C LYS A 252 13.52 -8.24 1.59
N ALA A 253 13.05 -7.00 1.59
CA ALA A 253 13.12 -6.15 0.41
C ALA A 253 13.58 -4.74 0.76
N ILE A 254 14.22 -4.09 -0.20
CA ILE A 254 14.51 -2.65 -0.15
C ILE A 254 13.97 -1.98 -1.40
N VAL A 255 13.18 -0.93 -1.21
CA VAL A 255 12.79 0.04 -2.23
C VAL A 255 13.44 1.36 -1.84
N GLU A 256 14.37 1.86 -2.67
CA GLU A 256 15.15 3.04 -2.30
C GLU A 256 15.43 3.99 -3.46
N ASN A 257 15.43 5.30 -3.19
CA ASN A 257 15.71 6.33 -4.19
C ASN A 257 14.81 6.19 -5.43
N VAL A 258 13.54 5.88 -5.25
CA VAL A 258 12.57 5.68 -6.30
C VAL A 258 11.53 6.80 -6.25
N THR A 259 11.19 7.33 -7.43
CA THR A 259 10.01 8.18 -7.57
C THR A 259 8.84 7.36 -8.07
N VAL A 260 7.71 7.35 -7.35
CA VAL A 260 6.45 6.76 -7.82
C VAL A 260 5.41 7.85 -7.94
N LYS A 261 4.80 7.98 -9.10
CA LYS A 261 3.81 9.03 -9.35
C LYS A 261 2.63 8.55 -10.16
N ASN A 262 1.50 9.23 -9.95
CA ASN A 262 0.31 9.10 -10.79
C ASN A 262 -0.16 7.65 -10.95
N PHE A 263 -0.12 6.83 -9.89
CA PHE A 263 -0.69 5.50 -9.94
C PHE A 263 -2.16 5.53 -9.52
N ASN A 264 -2.96 4.68 -10.10
CA ASN A 264 -4.41 4.64 -9.94
C ASN A 264 -4.88 3.82 -8.73
N CYS A 265 -4.04 3.73 -7.71
CA CYS A 265 -4.30 3.31 -6.34
C CYS A 265 -3.12 3.78 -5.45
N ASP A 266 -2.45 2.85 -4.74
CA ASP A 266 -1.32 3.14 -3.86
C ASP A 266 0.00 3.20 -4.63
N GLY A 267 0.87 4.13 -4.25
CA GLY A 267 2.17 4.29 -4.89
C GLY A 267 3.08 3.08 -4.66
N ILE A 268 3.38 2.78 -3.41
CA ILE A 268 4.14 1.60 -2.99
C ILE A 268 3.31 0.83 -1.97
N SER A 269 2.95 -0.41 -2.28
CA SER A 269 2.19 -1.31 -1.41
C SER A 269 2.96 -2.60 -1.14
N TRP A 270 2.98 -3.04 0.13
CA TRP A 270 3.57 -4.32 0.51
C TRP A 270 2.68 -5.03 1.52
N GLN A 271 2.35 -6.31 1.22
CA GLN A 271 1.33 -7.08 1.89
C GLN A 271 1.86 -8.46 2.28
N ILE A 272 1.63 -8.90 3.51
CA ILE A 272 2.10 -10.21 4.03
C ILE A 272 3.61 -10.35 3.83
N THR A 273 4.36 -9.33 4.22
CA THR A 273 5.81 -9.26 4.02
C THR A 273 6.54 -9.21 5.36
N GLU A 274 7.85 -9.44 5.34
CA GLU A 274 8.71 -9.24 6.51
C GLU A 274 9.99 -8.51 6.13
N TYR A 275 10.48 -7.63 7.01
CA TYR A 275 11.73 -6.89 6.83
C TYR A 275 11.78 -6.10 5.52
N VAL A 276 10.71 -5.38 5.21
CA VAL A 276 10.67 -4.46 4.07
C VAL A 276 11.12 -3.07 4.52
N THR A 277 12.09 -2.52 3.80
CA THR A 277 12.53 -1.13 3.96
C THR A 277 12.14 -0.32 2.73
N VAL A 278 11.42 0.78 2.93
CA VAL A 278 11.14 1.79 1.90
C VAL A 278 11.81 3.08 2.36
N ARG A 279 12.83 3.53 1.61
CA ARG A 279 13.63 4.70 2.03
C ARG A 279 13.99 5.65 0.91
N ASN A 280 14.07 6.94 1.25
CA ASN A 280 14.47 8.01 0.33
C ASN A 280 13.66 8.01 -0.97
N CYS A 281 12.40 7.60 -0.90
CA CYS A 281 11.49 7.57 -2.03
C CYS A 281 10.62 8.83 -2.06
N GLU A 282 10.19 9.21 -3.25
CA GLU A 282 9.23 10.29 -3.48
C GLU A 282 7.97 9.72 -4.12
N VAL A 283 6.80 9.85 -3.43
CA VAL A 283 5.56 9.21 -3.87
C VAL A 283 4.43 10.24 -3.89
N PHE A 284 3.85 10.49 -5.06
CA PHE A 284 2.83 11.54 -5.19
C PHE A 284 1.83 11.33 -6.34
N GLY A 285 0.69 12.01 -6.24
CA GLY A 285 -0.35 12.01 -7.28
C GLY A 285 -1.08 10.66 -7.41
N CYS A 286 -0.98 9.79 -6.41
CA CYS A 286 -1.64 8.49 -6.40
C CYS A 286 -3.11 8.62 -6.02
N ALA A 287 -3.96 7.73 -6.56
CA ALA A 287 -5.41 7.80 -6.37
C ALA A 287 -5.88 7.36 -4.98
N ASN A 288 -5.02 6.78 -4.17
CA ASN A 288 -5.28 6.45 -2.78
C ASN A 288 -4.05 6.81 -1.92
N SER A 289 -3.32 5.85 -1.36
CA SER A 289 -2.20 6.14 -0.46
C SER A 289 -0.87 6.25 -1.20
N GLY A 290 0.05 7.08 -0.69
CA GLY A 290 1.41 7.06 -1.19
C GLY A 290 2.12 5.77 -0.80
N LEU A 291 2.13 5.44 0.49
CA LEU A 291 2.77 4.27 1.07
C LEU A 291 1.75 3.41 1.82
N HIS A 292 1.76 2.08 1.58
CA HIS A 292 0.79 1.17 2.16
C HIS A 292 1.45 -0.13 2.67
N PRO A 293 2.03 -0.13 3.89
CA PRO A 293 2.30 -1.36 4.62
C PRO A 293 1.00 -2.01 5.05
N GLY A 294 0.78 -3.28 4.70
CA GLY A 294 -0.49 -3.91 5.06
C GLY A 294 -0.40 -5.40 5.35
N THR A 295 -1.49 -5.90 5.81
CA THR A 295 -1.86 -7.28 6.09
C THR A 295 -0.71 -8.15 6.59
N GLY A 296 -0.30 -7.93 7.87
CA GLY A 296 0.72 -8.77 8.49
C GLY A 296 2.13 -8.56 7.92
N SER A 297 2.57 -7.29 7.86
CA SER A 297 3.91 -6.90 7.40
C SER A 297 4.77 -6.37 8.57
N PRO A 298 5.24 -7.26 9.49
CA PRO A 298 6.05 -6.84 10.63
C PRO A 298 7.46 -6.41 10.20
N PHE A 299 8.14 -5.70 11.11
CA PHE A 299 9.53 -5.23 10.96
C PHE A 299 9.74 -4.34 9.74
N THR A 300 8.71 -3.58 9.37
CA THR A 300 8.80 -2.62 8.28
C THR A 300 9.58 -1.38 8.69
N ILE A 301 10.39 -0.82 7.78
CA ILE A 301 11.08 0.46 7.96
C ILE A 301 10.66 1.42 6.84
N VAL A 302 10.10 2.56 7.22
CA VAL A 302 9.73 3.66 6.32
C VAL A 302 10.55 4.87 6.72
N GLU A 303 11.55 5.26 5.92
CA GLU A 303 12.59 6.20 6.33
C GLU A 303 12.93 7.23 5.26
N GLY A 304 12.94 8.50 5.60
CA GLY A 304 13.40 9.58 4.73
C GLY A 304 12.57 9.78 3.45
N ASN A 305 11.32 9.32 3.44
CA ASN A 305 10.46 9.40 2.26
C ASN A 305 9.68 10.72 2.24
N LYS A 306 9.26 11.13 1.03
CA LYS A 306 8.26 12.18 0.81
C LYS A 306 7.03 11.55 0.17
N SER A 307 5.88 11.67 0.85
CA SER A 307 4.60 11.15 0.34
C SER A 307 3.56 12.27 0.39
N TYR A 308 3.12 12.75 -0.77
CA TYR A 308 2.33 13.98 -0.84
C TYR A 308 1.40 14.03 -2.08
N ASN A 309 0.39 14.88 -2.02
CA ASN A 309 -0.58 15.07 -3.11
C ASN A 309 -1.24 13.74 -3.55
N ASN A 310 -1.38 12.77 -2.64
CA ASN A 310 -2.16 11.57 -2.86
C ASN A 310 -3.62 11.82 -2.45
N ASP A 311 -4.60 11.20 -3.12
CA ASP A 311 -6.01 11.47 -2.81
C ASP A 311 -6.44 10.94 -1.45
N GLY A 312 -5.78 9.89 -0.95
CA GLY A 312 -5.99 9.30 0.36
C GLY A 312 -4.95 9.75 1.38
N TYR A 313 -4.07 8.87 1.73
CA TYR A 313 -3.13 8.98 2.85
C TYR A 313 -1.68 9.16 2.40
N GLY A 314 -0.88 9.85 3.18
CA GLY A 314 0.57 9.82 3.01
C GLY A 314 1.13 8.43 3.31
N LEU A 315 0.76 7.89 4.48
CA LEU A 315 1.05 6.53 4.91
C LEU A 315 -0.22 5.88 5.48
N PHE A 316 -0.63 4.75 4.90
CA PHE A 316 -1.74 3.95 5.38
C PHE A 316 -1.22 2.61 5.93
N VAL A 317 -1.09 2.52 7.26
CA VAL A 317 -0.72 1.28 7.96
C VAL A 317 -1.97 0.43 8.10
N CYS A 318 -1.99 -0.74 7.46
CA CYS A 318 -3.22 -1.51 7.29
C CYS A 318 -3.09 -2.96 7.74
N TRP A 319 -3.67 -3.26 8.90
CA TRP A 319 -3.89 -4.57 9.50
C TRP A 319 -2.64 -5.39 9.84
N ARG A 320 -2.36 -5.48 11.14
CA ARG A 320 -1.34 -6.35 11.71
C ARG A 320 0.09 -6.02 11.28
N VAL A 321 0.37 -4.75 11.01
CA VAL A 321 1.74 -4.26 10.89
C VAL A 321 2.28 -4.07 12.30
N ARG A 322 3.36 -4.75 12.63
CA ARG A 322 3.91 -4.76 14.00
C ARG A 322 5.42 -4.56 14.01
N ASN A 323 5.92 -4.00 15.12
CA ASN A 323 7.35 -3.78 15.33
C ASN A 323 7.99 -2.99 14.17
N GLY A 324 7.28 -2.00 13.64
CA GLY A 324 7.74 -1.18 12.52
C GLY A 324 8.30 0.17 12.97
N ILE A 325 9.11 0.76 12.13
CA ILE A 325 9.70 2.09 12.32
C ILE A 325 9.32 2.99 11.15
N VAL A 326 8.72 4.14 11.46
CA VAL A 326 8.38 5.19 10.50
C VAL A 326 9.13 6.44 10.95
N ARG A 327 10.23 6.79 10.27
CA ARG A 327 11.08 7.89 10.75
C ARG A 327 11.56 8.83 9.65
N ASP A 328 11.71 10.09 10.02
CA ASP A 328 12.34 11.13 9.19
C ASP A 328 11.64 11.32 7.83
N ASN A 329 10.33 11.03 7.76
CA ASN A 329 9.53 11.20 6.56
C ASN A 329 8.82 12.56 6.52
N SER A 330 8.41 12.96 5.32
CA SER A 330 7.51 14.09 5.09
C SER A 330 6.20 13.60 4.49
N PHE A 331 5.08 13.81 5.21
CA PHE A 331 3.71 13.46 4.78
C PHE A 331 2.86 14.72 4.70
N HIS A 332 2.57 15.19 3.48
CA HIS A 332 1.88 16.48 3.34
C HIS A 332 0.96 16.57 2.13
N ASN A 333 0.00 17.47 2.20
CA ASN A 333 -0.96 17.74 1.12
C ASN A 333 -1.70 16.49 0.61
N ASN A 334 -1.83 15.46 1.44
CA ASN A 334 -2.62 14.28 1.10
C ASN A 334 -4.11 14.55 1.34
N GLY A 335 -4.95 13.88 0.58
CA GLY A 335 -6.38 14.19 0.53
C GLY A 335 -7.14 13.89 1.81
N ILE A 336 -6.65 12.95 2.64
CA ILE A 336 -7.23 12.57 3.93
C ILE A 336 -6.19 12.86 5.03
N ASN A 337 -5.46 11.87 5.52
CA ASN A 337 -4.53 12.04 6.63
C ASN A 337 -3.06 11.93 6.19
N GLY A 338 -2.17 12.52 6.98
CA GLY A 338 -0.74 12.29 6.81
C GLY A 338 -0.40 10.82 7.08
N ILE A 339 -0.77 10.31 8.26
CA ILE A 339 -0.59 8.92 8.69
C ILE A 339 -1.93 8.39 9.21
N SER A 340 -2.30 7.17 8.81
CA SER A 340 -3.41 6.43 9.39
C SER A 340 -2.95 5.05 9.83
N THR A 341 -3.21 4.66 11.09
CA THR A 341 -2.84 3.36 11.68
C THR A 341 -4.03 2.78 12.46
N GLY A 342 -4.16 1.47 12.58
CA GLY A 342 -5.37 0.87 13.19
C GLY A 342 -5.22 -0.61 13.51
N HIS A 343 -5.95 -1.46 12.82
CA HIS A 343 -6.24 -2.84 13.16
C HIS A 343 -5.02 -3.70 13.50
N LYS A 344 -4.71 -3.82 14.80
CA LYS A 344 -3.58 -4.59 15.36
C LYS A 344 -2.20 -4.14 14.82
N ASP A 345 -2.09 -2.86 14.48
CA ASP A 345 -0.83 -2.24 14.07
C ASP A 345 -0.06 -1.82 15.33
N THR A 346 0.47 -2.79 16.04
CA THR A 346 1.00 -2.63 17.40
C THR A 346 2.51 -2.49 17.44
N ASP A 347 3.05 -1.91 18.53
CA ASP A 347 4.49 -1.80 18.76
C ASP A 347 5.20 -1.00 17.66
N MET A 348 4.56 0.07 17.19
CA MET A 348 5.07 0.93 16.13
C MET A 348 5.79 2.15 16.69
N LEU A 349 6.90 2.53 16.08
CA LEU A 349 7.60 3.78 16.35
C LEU A 349 7.42 4.77 15.20
N TYR A 350 6.88 5.94 15.49
CA TYR A 350 6.76 7.07 14.57
C TYR A 350 7.66 8.20 15.08
N ALA A 351 8.82 8.45 14.46
CA ALA A 351 9.83 9.36 15.00
C ALA A 351 10.36 10.35 13.99
N GLY A 352 10.50 11.62 14.37
CA GLY A 352 11.14 12.64 13.53
C GLY A 352 10.42 12.97 12.23
N ASN A 353 9.13 12.59 12.09
CA ASN A 353 8.39 12.87 10.87
C ASN A 353 7.85 14.31 10.86
N HIS A 354 7.78 14.89 9.65
CA HIS A 354 7.10 16.16 9.41
C HIS A 354 5.76 15.90 8.71
N ILE A 355 4.65 16.21 9.38
CA ILE A 355 3.29 15.87 8.94
C ILE A 355 2.46 17.15 8.88
N TYR A 356 2.13 17.63 7.68
CA TYR A 356 1.53 18.95 7.53
C TYR A 356 0.60 19.08 6.32
N GLU A 357 -0.32 20.02 6.41
CA GLU A 357 -1.22 20.41 5.33
C GLU A 357 -2.00 19.25 4.69
N ASN A 358 -2.30 18.19 5.46
CA ASN A 358 -3.14 17.11 5.00
C ASN A 358 -4.64 17.49 5.10
N GLY A 359 -5.47 16.80 4.34
CA GLY A 359 -6.89 17.15 4.19
C GLY A 359 -7.69 17.08 5.48
N SER A 360 -7.41 16.11 6.35
CA SER A 360 -8.04 15.89 7.65
C SER A 360 -6.96 15.86 8.75
N ASP A 361 -6.73 14.73 9.42
CA ASP A 361 -5.79 14.65 10.55
C ASP A 361 -4.32 14.56 10.10
N GLY A 362 -3.42 15.04 10.93
CA GLY A 362 -2.00 14.74 10.77
C GLY A 362 -1.76 13.25 10.95
N ILE A 363 -2.14 12.72 12.12
CA ILE A 363 -2.04 11.30 12.47
C ILE A 363 -3.38 10.81 13.00
N GLN A 364 -3.85 9.67 12.52
CA GLN A 364 -5.07 9.03 13.00
C GLN A 364 -4.80 7.60 13.49
N LEU A 365 -5.19 7.33 14.74
CA LEU A 365 -5.41 5.98 15.24
C LEU A 365 -6.88 5.65 14.97
N ARG A 366 -7.15 4.77 13.99
CA ARG A 366 -8.51 4.47 13.52
C ARG A 366 -9.39 3.88 14.59
N GLY A 367 -10.71 4.06 14.43
CA GLY A 367 -11.72 3.46 15.29
C GLY A 367 -11.72 1.93 15.17
N GLU A 368 -11.29 1.25 16.24
CA GLU A 368 -11.16 -0.19 16.31
C GLU A 368 -11.76 -0.71 17.64
N LEU A 369 -12.18 -1.96 17.65
CA LEU A 369 -12.49 -2.64 18.92
C LEU A 369 -11.21 -2.74 19.77
N ALA A 370 -11.34 -2.73 21.10
CA ALA A 370 -10.18 -2.73 22.01
C ALA A 370 -9.14 -3.83 21.67
N GLN A 371 -9.58 -5.07 21.42
CA GLN A 371 -8.68 -6.17 21.07
C GLN A 371 -8.00 -6.03 19.70
N ASN A 372 -8.41 -5.08 18.88
CA ASN A 372 -7.88 -4.80 17.55
C ASN A 372 -7.18 -3.43 17.47
N ALA A 373 -7.10 -2.70 18.55
CA ALA A 373 -6.51 -1.36 18.56
C ALA A 373 -5.00 -1.39 18.31
N PRO A 374 -4.40 -0.27 17.83
CA PRO A 374 -2.95 -0.15 17.58
C PRO A 374 -2.21 0.13 18.90
N HIS A 375 -2.11 -0.88 19.76
CA HIS A 375 -1.49 -0.76 21.08
C HIS A 375 0.00 -0.43 21.03
N ARG A 376 0.51 0.20 22.10
CA ARG A 376 1.93 0.45 22.36
C ARG A 376 2.66 1.18 21.23
N SER A 377 1.93 2.07 20.55
CA SER A 377 2.52 2.94 19.54
C SER A 377 3.19 4.15 20.18
N ILE A 378 4.40 4.48 19.75
CA ILE A 378 5.19 5.61 20.24
C ILE A 378 5.31 6.65 19.15
N PHE A 379 4.91 7.88 19.45
CA PHE A 379 5.07 9.06 18.59
C PHE A 379 6.08 10.00 19.23
N LYS A 380 7.27 10.13 18.63
CA LYS A 380 8.39 10.86 19.24
C LYS A 380 9.06 11.85 18.29
N ASN A 381 9.35 13.05 18.77
CA ASN A 381 10.07 14.08 18.00
C ASN A 381 9.43 14.44 16.65
N ASN A 382 8.12 14.24 16.47
CA ASN A 382 7.43 14.60 15.24
C ASN A 382 7.07 16.10 15.24
N LEU A 383 7.10 16.71 14.06
CA LEU A 383 6.50 18.01 13.81
C LEU A 383 5.16 17.80 13.07
N ILE A 384 4.07 18.15 13.72
CA ILE A 384 2.71 17.97 13.21
C ILE A 384 2.05 19.34 13.15
N GLU A 385 1.73 19.83 11.95
CA GLU A 385 1.25 21.20 11.83
C GLU A 385 0.26 21.42 10.69
N ASN A 386 -0.68 22.35 10.91
CA ASN A 386 -1.54 22.90 9.88
C ASN A 386 -2.36 21.85 9.07
N ASN A 387 -2.75 20.75 9.68
CA ASN A 387 -3.62 19.76 9.03
C ASN A 387 -5.08 20.23 9.00
N GLY A 388 -6.00 19.46 8.41
CA GLY A 388 -7.39 19.89 8.25
C GLY A 388 -7.59 20.85 7.08
N MET A 389 -6.89 20.66 5.97
CA MET A 389 -6.98 21.58 4.82
C MET A 389 -8.31 21.50 4.10
N LYS A 390 -8.96 20.33 4.09
CA LYS A 390 -10.26 20.11 3.43
C LYS A 390 -11.44 20.17 4.41
N GLU A 391 -11.25 19.62 5.59
CA GLU A 391 -12.26 19.52 6.63
C GLU A 391 -11.66 19.77 8.03
N LYS A 392 -12.49 19.79 9.08
CA LYS A 392 -12.00 19.84 10.45
C LYS A 392 -11.06 18.68 10.69
N GLY A 393 -9.84 18.96 11.15
CA GLY A 393 -8.82 17.98 11.45
C GLY A 393 -8.14 18.24 12.78
N TYR A 394 -7.31 17.29 13.16
CA TYR A 394 -6.53 17.28 14.41
C TYR A 394 -5.06 17.04 14.11
N GLY A 395 -4.18 17.46 15.02
CA GLY A 395 -2.78 17.08 14.93
C GLY A 395 -2.65 15.56 15.03
N LEU A 396 -3.23 14.96 16.09
CA LEU A 396 -3.33 13.52 16.29
C LEU A 396 -4.73 13.17 16.82
N SER A 397 -5.39 12.19 16.23
CA SER A 397 -6.67 11.67 16.73
C SER A 397 -6.55 10.21 17.18
N VAL A 398 -7.09 9.89 18.36
CA VAL A 398 -7.20 8.53 18.91
C VAL A 398 -8.66 8.15 18.96
N ASN A 399 -9.10 7.31 18.03
CA ASN A 399 -10.50 6.93 17.87
C ASN A 399 -10.81 5.51 18.38
N CYS A 400 -9.94 4.95 19.24
CA CYS A 400 -10.04 3.58 19.74
C CYS A 400 -9.48 3.45 21.15
N SER A 401 -9.74 2.32 21.82
CA SER A 401 -9.20 1.97 23.13
C SER A 401 -7.79 1.37 23.03
N ALA A 402 -6.84 2.12 22.46
CA ALA A 402 -5.44 1.69 22.35
C ALA A 402 -4.72 1.86 23.70
N GLU A 403 -4.06 0.80 24.18
CA GLU A 403 -3.26 0.79 25.39
C GLU A 403 -1.80 1.17 25.11
N GLY A 404 -1.14 1.84 26.06
CA GLY A 404 0.30 2.11 26.00
C GLY A 404 0.74 3.05 24.88
N VAL A 405 -0.14 3.94 24.43
CA VAL A 405 0.20 4.98 23.45
C VAL A 405 0.99 6.07 24.14
N VAL A 406 2.16 6.43 23.58
CA VAL A 406 3.05 7.45 24.12
C VAL A 406 3.29 8.55 23.10
N LEU A 407 3.12 9.81 23.51
CA LEU A 407 3.50 11.00 22.76
C LEU A 407 4.66 11.68 23.51
N GLU A 408 5.86 11.72 22.90
CA GLU A 408 7.06 12.23 23.54
C GLU A 408 7.79 13.25 22.65
N ASP A 409 8.13 14.41 23.20
CA ASP A 409 8.94 15.45 22.55
C ASP A 409 8.39 15.94 21.19
N ASN A 410 7.08 15.79 20.90
CA ASN A 410 6.49 16.25 19.65
C ASN A 410 6.21 17.76 19.69
N ILE A 411 6.23 18.38 18.52
CA ILE A 411 5.73 19.73 18.29
C ILE A 411 4.43 19.62 17.51
N ILE A 412 3.31 20.02 18.12
CA ILE A 412 1.99 20.00 17.48
C ILE A 412 1.46 21.43 17.48
N ARG A 413 1.32 22.03 16.29
CA ARG A 413 0.96 23.44 16.20
C ARG A 413 0.01 23.74 15.04
N ASN A 414 -0.77 24.81 15.20
CA ASN A 414 -1.50 25.46 14.13
C ASN A 414 -1.03 26.92 14.01
N THR A 415 -0.53 27.30 12.85
CA THR A 415 -0.04 28.65 12.58
C THR A 415 -1.08 29.49 11.85
N GLY A 416 -2.34 29.01 11.78
CA GLY A 416 -3.46 29.69 11.11
C GLY A 416 -3.68 29.25 9.66
N ASN A 417 -2.92 28.26 9.18
CA ASN A 417 -3.13 27.62 7.89
C ASN A 417 -3.81 26.26 8.11
N GLY A 418 -5.02 26.08 7.61
CA GLY A 418 -5.81 24.86 7.82
C GLY A 418 -6.76 24.91 9.04
N LYS A 419 -7.57 23.85 9.18
CA LYS A 419 -8.58 23.70 10.23
C LYS A 419 -8.16 22.62 11.27
N GLN A 420 -6.90 22.62 11.65
CA GLN A 420 -6.42 21.80 12.76
C GLN A 420 -6.92 22.43 14.07
N THR A 421 -8.12 22.05 14.50
CA THR A 421 -8.84 22.73 15.59
C THR A 421 -8.32 22.38 16.97
N ALA A 422 -7.76 21.19 17.14
CA ALA A 422 -7.08 20.79 18.36
C ALA A 422 -5.77 20.03 18.03
N ALA A 423 -4.84 20.07 18.97
CA ALA A 423 -3.60 19.31 18.86
C ALA A 423 -3.87 17.81 18.90
N ILE A 424 -4.70 17.38 19.87
CA ILE A 424 -4.99 15.98 20.13
C ILE A 424 -6.51 15.83 20.34
N LEU A 425 -7.11 14.86 19.63
CA LEU A 425 -8.45 14.37 19.90
C LEU A 425 -8.37 13.01 20.58
N LEU A 426 -9.01 12.87 21.73
CA LEU A 426 -9.29 11.57 22.34
C LEU A 426 -10.80 11.31 22.23
N ALA A 427 -11.21 10.31 21.47
CA ALA A 427 -12.61 9.90 21.40
C ALA A 427 -13.11 9.36 22.75
N THR A 428 -14.42 9.32 22.95
CA THR A 428 -15.05 8.95 24.26
C THR A 428 -14.60 7.57 24.77
N ASN A 429 -14.28 6.66 23.87
CA ASN A 429 -13.79 5.31 24.19
C ASN A 429 -12.27 5.17 24.21
N SER A 430 -11.53 6.26 24.05
CA SER A 430 -10.07 6.22 24.08
C SER A 430 -9.57 6.03 25.51
N LEU A 431 -8.49 5.27 25.65
CA LEU A 431 -7.72 5.17 26.89
C LEU A 431 -6.78 6.37 27.03
N PRO A 432 -6.32 6.67 28.26
CA PRO A 432 -5.34 7.74 28.45
C PRO A 432 -4.07 7.51 27.63
N VAL A 433 -3.61 8.59 27.00
CA VAL A 433 -2.34 8.64 26.26
C VAL A 433 -1.28 9.23 27.17
N GLU A 434 -0.13 8.58 27.26
CA GLU A 434 1.01 9.11 28.01
C GLU A 434 1.67 10.26 27.25
N MET A 435 1.74 11.43 27.87
CA MET A 435 2.27 12.64 27.26
C MET A 435 3.54 13.11 27.98
N LYS A 436 4.66 13.24 27.24
CA LYS A 436 5.96 13.68 27.75
C LYS A 436 6.53 14.82 26.93
N ASN A 437 6.78 15.97 27.52
CA ASN A 437 7.50 17.11 26.96
C ASN A 437 6.99 17.61 25.58
N ASN A 438 5.74 17.37 25.21
CA ASN A 438 5.19 17.85 23.95
C ASN A 438 4.97 19.37 24.00
N LYS A 439 5.23 20.05 22.86
CA LYS A 439 4.97 21.48 22.69
C LYS A 439 3.72 21.67 21.83
N ILE A 440 2.69 22.24 22.41
CA ILE A 440 1.38 22.48 21.78
C ILE A 440 1.16 23.98 21.68
N SER A 441 0.71 24.47 20.51
CA SER A 441 0.39 25.89 20.32
C SER A 441 -0.57 26.15 19.18
N GLY A 442 -1.33 27.25 19.27
CA GLY A 442 -2.17 27.82 18.23
C GLY A 442 -3.46 27.02 17.97
N HIS A 443 -4.01 26.31 18.97
CA HIS A 443 -5.25 25.57 18.85
C HIS A 443 -6.35 26.21 19.70
N PRO A 444 -7.44 26.68 19.09
CA PRO A 444 -8.50 27.37 19.84
C PRO A 444 -9.25 26.48 20.85
N GLU A 445 -9.24 25.17 20.67
CA GLU A 445 -9.90 24.22 21.58
C GLU A 445 -8.97 23.75 22.75
N ASN A 446 -7.73 24.23 22.79
CA ASN A 446 -6.74 23.88 23.83
C ASN A 446 -6.24 25.14 24.61
N GLU A 447 -6.78 26.33 24.30
CA GLU A 447 -6.61 27.57 25.04
C GLU A 447 -7.84 27.76 25.99
#